data_de55d6319b60cb0910e33940db3e38b9
#
_entry.id   de55d6319b60cb0910e33940db3e38b9
#
_cell.length_a   1.000
_cell.length_b   1.000
_cell.length_c   1.000
_cell.angle_alpha   90.00
_cell.angle_beta   90.00
_cell.angle_gamma   90.00
#
_symmetry.space_group_name_H-M   'P 1'
#
loop_
_entity.id
_entity.type
_entity.pdbx_description
1 polymer ?
#
loop_
_entity_poly.entity_id
_entity_poly.type
_entity_poly.pdbx_seq_one_letter_code
_entity_poly.pdbx_strand_id
1 'polypeptide(L)'
;ILLGLVGSEMCIRDSVDHGKTTLVDKLLEHSGTLDRKNIGSERILDSNDQERERGITILSKNTAIKWKDHKINIVDTPGHADFGGEVERVLSMVDSVLLLVDAVDGPMPQTRFVTQKAFEKGLNPILVINKIDRPSARPDWVQDQVFDLFDRLGGNDQQMDFPTIYTSALNGTSGLDLEKIEEDMSPLLDLIISKVNEPPVSLEEPFQMQISALDSNSYVGVIG
;
A
#
# COMPACT_ATOMS: atom_id res chain seq x y z
N ILE A 1 -0.21 2.99 -1.03
CA ILE A 1 -0.15 3.12 -2.47
C ILE A 1 -1.16 4.13 -2.89
N LEU A 2 -0.66 5.12 -3.54
CA LEU A 2 -1.37 6.13 -4.24
C LEU A 2 -1.74 5.63 -5.61
N LEU A 3 -2.99 5.45 -5.89
CA LEU A 3 -3.46 5.13 -7.20
C LEU A 3 -4.15 6.30 -7.81
N GLY A 4 -3.54 6.87 -8.82
CA GLY A 4 -4.20 7.79 -9.69
C GLY A 4 -4.46 7.16 -11.03
N LEU A 5 -5.69 6.87 -11.30
CA LEU A 5 -6.25 7.02 -12.63
C LEU A 5 -6.27 8.50 -12.95
N VAL A 6 -5.21 9.07 -13.59
CA VAL A 6 -5.06 10.50 -13.56
C VAL A 6 -5.51 11.00 -12.18
N GLY A 7 -4.90 10.46 -11.11
CA GLY A 7 -5.03 10.98 -9.81
C GLY A 7 -5.50 10.14 -8.64
N SER A 8 -5.85 8.84 -8.66
CA SER A 8 -6.20 8.17 -7.39
C SER A 8 -4.98 7.73 -6.57
N GLU A 9 -5.06 7.87 -5.27
CA GLU A 9 -3.95 7.73 -4.33
C GLU A 9 -4.21 6.63 -3.31
N MET A 10 -3.31 5.63 -3.24
CA MET A 10 -3.44 4.48 -2.37
C MET A 10 -2.24 4.32 -1.44
N CYS A 11 -2.47 4.05 -0.16
CA CYS A 11 -1.45 3.80 0.84
C CYS A 11 -1.27 2.30 1.09
N ILE A 12 -0.02 1.78 1.06
CA ILE A 12 0.28 0.45 1.59
C ILE A 12 0.74 0.60 3.01
N ARG A 13 0.10 -0.15 3.90
CA ARG A 13 0.42 -0.09 5.29
C ARG A 13 0.30 -1.41 6.02
N ASP A 14 1.30 -1.67 6.84
CA ASP A 14 1.28 -2.68 7.87
C ASP A 14 2.51 -2.63 8.79
N SER A 15 2.54 -3.57 9.75
CA SER A 15 3.64 -3.75 10.70
C SER A 15 4.99 -4.06 10.04
N VAL A 16 6.05 -3.85 10.78
CA VAL A 16 7.40 -4.26 10.41
C VAL A 16 7.40 -5.74 10.01
N ASP A 17 8.08 -6.09 8.91
CA ASP A 17 8.27 -7.44 8.39
C ASP A 17 7.12 -8.12 7.61
N HIS A 18 5.97 -7.50 7.38
CA HIS A 18 4.92 -8.11 6.54
C HIS A 18 5.22 -8.07 5.02
N GLY A 19 6.34 -7.47 4.63
CA GLY A 19 6.82 -7.50 3.24
C GLY A 19 6.33 -6.36 2.35
N LYS A 20 6.03 -5.18 2.91
CA LYS A 20 5.58 -3.99 2.17
C LYS A 20 6.55 -3.57 1.07
N THR A 21 7.79 -3.29 1.45
CA THR A 21 8.83 -2.86 0.51
C THR A 21 9.04 -3.90 -0.58
N THR A 22 9.07 -5.20 -0.22
CA THR A 22 9.16 -6.29 -1.18
C THR A 22 7.97 -6.31 -2.14
N LEU A 23 6.75 -6.08 -1.65
CA LEU A 23 5.56 -6.01 -2.50
C LEU A 23 5.64 -4.82 -3.47
N VAL A 24 6.05 -3.64 -2.98
CA VAL A 24 6.22 -2.45 -3.83
C VAL A 24 7.27 -2.68 -4.90
N ASP A 25 8.41 -3.26 -4.53
CA ASP A 25 9.48 -3.60 -5.48
C ASP A 25 8.96 -4.54 -6.58
N LYS A 26 8.16 -5.55 -6.23
CA LYS A 26 7.55 -6.48 -7.19
C LYS A 26 6.50 -5.82 -8.09
N LEU A 27 5.70 -4.91 -7.56
CA LEU A 27 4.77 -4.12 -8.37
C LEU A 27 5.50 -3.22 -9.37
N LEU A 28 6.60 -2.58 -8.94
CA LEU A 28 7.44 -1.76 -9.81
C LEU A 28 8.13 -2.60 -10.90
N GLU A 29 8.66 -3.78 -10.54
CA GLU A 29 9.28 -4.70 -11.47
C GLU A 29 8.27 -5.18 -12.53
N HIS A 30 7.09 -5.64 -12.08
CA HIS A 30 6.06 -6.18 -12.95
C HIS A 30 5.44 -5.12 -13.88
N SER A 31 5.26 -3.89 -13.41
CA SER A 31 4.73 -2.78 -14.22
C SER A 31 5.70 -2.26 -15.29
N GLY A 32 6.95 -2.74 -15.28
CA GLY A 32 8.00 -2.28 -16.20
C GLY A 32 8.43 -0.82 -15.97
N THR A 33 8.09 -0.24 -14.83
CA THR A 33 8.41 1.15 -14.48
C THR A 33 9.87 1.32 -14.07
N LEU A 34 10.55 0.23 -13.70
CA LEU A 34 11.95 0.24 -13.30
C LEU A 34 12.89 0.36 -14.50
N ASP A 35 13.88 1.25 -14.37
CA ASP A 35 15.01 1.26 -15.29
C ASP A 35 15.74 -0.09 -15.25
N ARG A 36 16.20 -0.57 -16.43
CA ARG A 36 16.92 -1.85 -16.57
C ARG A 36 18.13 -2.01 -15.63
N LYS A 37 18.66 -0.92 -15.09
CA LYS A 37 19.79 -0.93 -14.16
C LYS A 37 19.40 -1.31 -12.72
N ASN A 38 18.13 -1.18 -12.36
CA ASN A 38 17.62 -1.41 -11.01
C ASN A 38 16.83 -2.72 -10.89
N ILE A 39 16.70 -3.47 -11.98
CA ILE A 39 16.03 -4.78 -11.96
C ILE A 39 16.85 -5.74 -11.11
N GLY A 40 16.23 -6.31 -10.07
CA GLY A 40 16.85 -7.27 -9.15
C GLY A 40 17.61 -6.65 -7.97
N SER A 41 17.56 -5.32 -7.78
CA SER A 41 18.02 -4.71 -6.53
C SER A 41 16.90 -4.78 -5.48
N GLU A 42 17.19 -5.33 -4.32
CA GLU A 42 16.26 -5.33 -3.17
C GLU A 42 16.12 -3.90 -2.61
N ARG A 43 14.91 -3.54 -2.17
CA ARG A 43 14.59 -2.27 -1.50
C ARG A 43 14.93 -1.03 -2.33
N ILE A 44 14.42 -0.99 -3.55
CA ILE A 44 14.68 0.09 -4.53
C ILE A 44 14.32 1.47 -3.97
N LEU A 45 13.27 1.55 -3.15
CA LEU A 45 12.82 2.80 -2.54
C LEU A 45 13.60 3.19 -1.27
N ASP A 46 14.30 2.27 -0.61
CA ASP A 46 15.05 2.56 0.61
C ASP A 46 16.40 3.21 0.28
N SER A 47 16.39 4.54 0.09
CA SER A 47 17.56 5.34 -0.29
C SER A 47 18.39 5.82 0.90
N ASN A 48 17.84 5.79 2.13
CA ASN A 48 18.50 6.26 3.34
C ASN A 48 19.36 5.14 3.97
N ASP A 49 20.60 5.43 4.31
CA ASP A 49 21.51 4.45 4.93
C ASP A 49 20.96 3.87 6.23
N GLN A 50 20.22 4.67 7.03
CA GLN A 50 19.59 4.21 8.26
C GLN A 50 18.43 3.23 8.00
N GLU A 51 17.67 3.42 6.93
CA GLU A 51 16.60 2.51 6.52
C GLU A 51 17.18 1.18 6.05
N ARG A 52 18.26 1.21 5.26
CA ARG A 52 18.96 0.02 4.79
C ARG A 52 19.60 -0.77 5.94
N GLU A 53 20.25 -0.07 6.88
CA GLU A 53 20.91 -0.70 8.03
C GLU A 53 19.90 -1.35 8.99
N ARG A 54 18.77 -0.68 9.25
CA ARG A 54 17.73 -1.15 10.17
C ARG A 54 16.69 -2.05 9.52
N GLY A 55 16.61 -2.06 8.19
CA GLY A 55 15.62 -2.83 7.45
C GLY A 55 14.19 -2.32 7.58
N ILE A 56 13.97 -1.04 7.94
CA ILE A 56 12.65 -0.43 8.12
C ILE A 56 12.52 0.85 7.30
N THR A 57 11.33 1.13 6.78
CA THR A 57 10.99 2.41 6.15
C THR A 57 10.74 3.45 7.25
N ILE A 58 11.45 4.58 7.20
CA ILE A 58 11.35 5.67 8.17
C ILE A 58 10.50 6.81 7.62
N LEU A 59 10.70 7.17 6.35
CA LEU A 59 9.98 8.23 5.65
C LEU A 59 9.02 7.65 4.61
N SER A 60 7.86 8.25 4.47
CA SER A 60 6.94 7.90 3.40
C SER A 60 7.56 8.21 2.03
N LYS A 61 7.40 7.30 1.08
CA LYS A 61 7.98 7.40 -0.26
C LYS A 61 6.89 7.30 -1.30
N ASN A 62 6.95 8.22 -2.24
CA ASN A 62 6.02 8.28 -3.35
C ASN A 62 6.65 7.68 -4.60
N THR A 63 5.94 6.79 -5.25
CA THR A 63 6.31 6.29 -6.56
C THR A 63 5.06 6.11 -7.41
N ALA A 64 5.22 6.02 -8.71
CA ALA A 64 4.10 5.84 -9.62
C ALA A 64 4.38 4.71 -10.59
N ILE A 65 3.40 3.87 -10.82
CA ILE A 65 3.43 2.83 -11.83
C ILE A 65 2.38 3.08 -12.90
N LYS A 66 2.61 2.55 -14.09
CA LYS A 66 1.60 2.50 -15.14
C LYS A 66 1.14 1.06 -15.32
N TRP A 67 -0.17 0.87 -15.28
CA TRP A 67 -0.77 -0.42 -15.52
C TRP A 67 -1.95 -0.28 -16.47
N LYS A 68 -1.87 -0.89 -17.63
CA LYS A 68 -2.84 -0.65 -18.74
C LYS A 68 -2.91 0.87 -19.02
N ASP A 69 -4.08 1.46 -19.07
CA ASP A 69 -4.27 2.89 -19.30
C ASP A 69 -4.31 3.74 -18.01
N HIS A 70 -3.93 3.14 -16.87
CA HIS A 70 -4.04 3.76 -15.56
C HIS A 70 -2.68 4.11 -14.98
N LYS A 71 -2.62 5.23 -14.29
CA LYS A 71 -1.46 5.61 -13.48
C LYS A 71 -1.77 5.35 -12.01
N ILE A 72 -0.99 4.48 -11.41
CA ILE A 72 -1.08 4.08 -10.01
C ILE A 72 0.02 4.80 -9.25
N ASN A 73 -0.33 5.72 -8.36
CA ASN A 73 0.63 6.35 -7.48
C ASN A 73 0.69 5.60 -6.14
N ILE A 74 1.87 5.28 -5.67
CA ILE A 74 2.12 4.46 -4.49
C ILE A 74 2.75 5.32 -3.40
N VAL A 75 2.14 5.37 -2.21
CA VAL A 75 2.82 5.89 -1.02
C VAL A 75 3.18 4.73 -0.11
N ASP A 76 4.45 4.37 -0.06
CA ASP A 76 4.96 3.45 0.95
C ASP A 76 5.16 4.22 2.26
N THR A 77 4.50 3.78 3.32
CA THR A 77 4.48 4.47 4.61
C THR A 77 5.23 3.68 5.67
N PRO A 78 5.86 4.37 6.65
CA PRO A 78 6.49 3.69 7.78
C PRO A 78 5.53 2.72 8.48
N GLY A 79 6.00 1.52 8.79
CA GLY A 79 5.23 0.50 9.52
C GLY A 79 5.27 0.64 11.03
N HIS A 80 6.15 1.48 11.60
CA HIS A 80 6.36 1.57 13.03
C HIS A 80 5.40 2.56 13.70
N ALA A 81 4.92 2.21 14.92
CA ALA A 81 3.94 3.02 15.66
C ALA A 81 4.43 4.44 16.02
N ASP A 82 5.74 4.64 16.10
CA ASP A 82 6.36 5.94 16.44
C ASP A 82 6.13 7.02 15.36
N PHE A 83 5.74 6.61 14.15
CA PHE A 83 5.49 7.52 13.02
C PHE A 83 3.99 7.84 12.80
N GLY A 84 3.18 7.84 13.86
CA GLY A 84 1.73 8.05 13.78
C GLY A 84 1.31 9.34 13.05
N GLY A 85 2.04 10.44 13.24
CA GLY A 85 1.77 11.71 12.55
C GLY A 85 1.99 11.66 11.04
N GLU A 86 3.03 10.96 10.58
CA GLU A 86 3.27 10.72 9.15
C GLU A 86 2.14 9.92 8.51
N VAL A 87 1.62 8.98 9.28
CA VAL A 87 0.47 8.15 8.93
C VAL A 87 -0.78 8.97 8.66
N GLU A 88 -1.17 9.78 9.62
CA GLU A 88 -2.38 10.61 9.52
C GLU A 88 -2.28 11.59 8.35
N ARG A 89 -1.08 12.12 8.12
CA ARG A 89 -0.79 12.98 6.97
C ARG A 89 -1.02 12.22 5.65
N VAL A 90 -0.42 11.04 5.50
CA VAL A 90 -0.56 10.24 4.28
C VAL A 90 -2.01 9.80 4.07
N LEU A 91 -2.69 9.30 5.10
CA LEU A 91 -4.09 8.87 4.99
C LEU A 91 -5.06 10.00 4.61
N SER A 92 -4.68 11.27 4.82
CA SER A 92 -5.48 12.41 4.35
C SER A 92 -5.31 12.75 2.87
N MET A 93 -4.36 12.11 2.19
CA MET A 93 -4.02 12.38 0.79
C MET A 93 -4.35 11.21 -0.14
N VAL A 94 -4.87 10.09 0.40
CA VAL A 94 -5.07 8.85 -0.36
C VAL A 94 -6.55 8.51 -0.51
N ASP A 95 -6.89 7.83 -1.59
CA ASP A 95 -8.26 7.42 -1.91
C ASP A 95 -8.59 6.01 -1.42
N SER A 96 -7.58 5.18 -1.18
CA SER A 96 -7.74 3.82 -0.66
C SER A 96 -6.49 3.32 0.05
N VAL A 97 -6.61 2.22 0.78
CA VAL A 97 -5.53 1.59 1.56
C VAL A 97 -5.38 0.13 1.18
N LEU A 98 -4.17 -0.29 0.81
CA LEU A 98 -3.82 -1.71 0.83
C LEU A 98 -3.38 -2.09 2.25
N LEU A 99 -4.19 -2.90 2.91
CA LEU A 99 -3.87 -3.46 4.21
C LEU A 99 -3.13 -4.78 4.03
N LEU A 100 -1.83 -4.73 4.22
CA LEU A 100 -0.98 -5.91 4.06
C LEU A 100 -0.88 -6.68 5.37
N VAL A 101 -1.24 -7.97 5.36
CA VAL A 101 -1.21 -8.84 6.55
C VAL A 101 -0.44 -10.12 6.23
N ASP A 102 0.42 -10.55 7.15
CA ASP A 102 1.17 -11.80 7.04
C ASP A 102 0.23 -13.01 7.23
N ALA A 103 0.30 -13.97 6.30
CA ALA A 103 -0.52 -15.19 6.34
C ALA A 103 -0.24 -16.10 7.55
N VAL A 104 0.88 -15.90 8.25
CA VAL A 104 1.26 -16.68 9.43
C VAL A 104 0.89 -15.95 10.71
N ASP A 105 1.30 -14.67 10.83
CA ASP A 105 1.21 -13.90 12.07
C ASP A 105 -0.17 -13.25 12.25
N GLY A 106 -0.87 -12.96 11.14
CA GLY A 106 -2.15 -12.27 11.15
C GLY A 106 -2.03 -10.77 11.46
N PRO A 107 -3.15 -10.10 11.81
CA PRO A 107 -3.15 -8.67 12.10
C PRO A 107 -2.42 -8.36 13.41
N MET A 108 -1.48 -7.43 13.36
CA MET A 108 -0.65 -6.98 14.47
C MET A 108 -1.22 -5.69 15.11
N PRO A 109 -0.73 -5.23 16.27
CA PRO A 109 -1.23 -4.00 16.91
C PRO A 109 -1.15 -2.77 16.00
N GLN A 110 -0.13 -2.68 15.14
CA GLN A 110 0.02 -1.60 14.17
C GLN A 110 -1.07 -1.65 13.11
N THR A 111 -1.46 -2.85 12.64
CA THR A 111 -2.58 -3.06 11.72
C THR A 111 -3.85 -2.44 12.28
N ARG A 112 -4.14 -2.66 13.57
CA ARG A 112 -5.29 -2.06 14.25
C ARG A 112 -5.28 -0.53 14.21
N PHE A 113 -4.15 0.09 14.58
CA PHE A 113 -4.02 1.55 14.59
C PHE A 113 -4.28 2.15 13.22
N VAL A 114 -3.67 1.57 12.20
CA VAL A 114 -3.81 2.04 10.82
C VAL A 114 -5.24 1.89 10.30
N THR A 115 -5.84 0.72 10.52
CA THR A 115 -7.22 0.45 10.12
C THR A 115 -8.18 1.43 10.77
N GLN A 116 -8.00 1.69 12.07
CA GLN A 116 -8.81 2.68 12.78
C GLN A 116 -8.71 4.06 12.12
N LYS A 117 -7.49 4.53 11.82
CA LYS A 117 -7.26 5.83 11.17
C LYS A 117 -7.80 5.89 9.73
N ALA A 118 -7.70 4.80 9.00
CA ALA A 118 -8.30 4.68 7.67
C ALA A 118 -9.84 4.78 7.73
N PHE A 119 -10.46 4.10 8.69
CA PHE A 119 -11.92 4.15 8.91
C PHE A 119 -12.40 5.54 9.34
N GLU A 120 -11.67 6.22 10.24
CA GLU A 120 -11.94 7.62 10.64
C GLU A 120 -11.92 8.58 9.43
N LYS A 121 -11.16 8.25 8.37
CA LYS A 121 -11.09 9.01 7.10
C LYS A 121 -12.09 8.53 6.05
N GLY A 122 -12.89 7.52 6.34
CA GLY A 122 -13.85 6.94 5.40
C GLY A 122 -13.23 6.12 4.27
N LEU A 123 -11.96 5.72 4.40
CA LEU A 123 -11.27 4.92 3.39
C LEU A 123 -11.75 3.47 3.42
N ASN A 124 -11.84 2.86 2.24
CA ASN A 124 -12.18 1.46 2.07
C ASN A 124 -10.88 0.65 1.85
N PRO A 125 -10.55 -0.31 2.73
CA PRO A 125 -9.34 -1.10 2.59
C PRO A 125 -9.51 -2.22 1.57
N ILE A 126 -8.39 -2.58 0.91
CA ILE A 126 -8.22 -3.84 0.20
C ILE A 126 -7.28 -4.70 1.05
N LEU A 127 -7.74 -5.88 1.46
CA LEU A 127 -6.92 -6.81 2.25
C LEU A 127 -5.97 -7.58 1.34
N VAL A 128 -4.67 -7.49 1.62
CA VAL A 128 -3.62 -8.25 0.94
C VAL A 128 -3.00 -9.22 1.94
N ILE A 129 -3.33 -10.50 1.83
CA ILE A 129 -2.74 -11.57 2.65
C ILE A 129 -1.46 -12.03 1.97
N ASN A 130 -0.32 -11.66 2.56
CA ASN A 130 1.00 -11.92 2.00
C ASN A 130 1.70 -13.10 2.66
N LYS A 131 2.73 -13.64 1.99
CA LYS A 131 3.55 -14.78 2.42
C LYS A 131 2.76 -16.10 2.46
N ILE A 132 1.84 -16.28 1.53
CA ILE A 132 1.09 -17.55 1.38
C ILE A 132 1.99 -18.74 1.02
N ASP A 133 3.21 -18.47 0.56
CA ASP A 133 4.25 -19.47 0.27
C ASP A 133 4.82 -20.14 1.52
N ARG A 134 4.59 -19.60 2.71
CA ARG A 134 5.11 -20.17 3.95
C ARG A 134 4.35 -21.43 4.35
N PRO A 135 5.03 -22.51 4.80
CA PRO A 135 4.37 -23.77 5.21
C PRO A 135 3.38 -23.61 6.38
N SER A 136 3.54 -22.56 7.18
CA SER A 136 2.67 -22.23 8.32
C SER A 136 1.60 -21.20 7.99
N ALA A 137 1.42 -20.84 6.72
CA ALA A 137 0.40 -19.89 6.30
C ALA A 137 -1.01 -20.40 6.59
N ARG A 138 -1.87 -19.52 7.10
CA ARG A 138 -3.27 -19.77 7.45
C ARG A 138 -4.16 -18.65 6.93
N PRO A 139 -4.29 -18.49 5.61
CA PRO A 139 -4.98 -17.34 5.01
C PRO A 139 -6.42 -17.16 5.49
N ASP A 140 -7.19 -18.25 5.59
CA ASP A 140 -8.60 -18.22 6.05
C ASP A 140 -8.70 -17.69 7.48
N TRP A 141 -7.83 -18.19 8.38
CA TRP A 141 -7.78 -17.71 9.76
C TRP A 141 -7.42 -16.23 9.82
N VAL A 142 -6.48 -15.77 8.98
CA VAL A 142 -6.09 -14.34 8.92
C VAL A 142 -7.26 -13.49 8.44
N GLN A 143 -8.00 -13.94 7.44
CA GLN A 143 -9.19 -13.24 6.95
C GLN A 143 -10.25 -13.09 8.05
N ASP A 144 -10.51 -14.14 8.82
CA ASP A 144 -11.43 -14.12 9.96
C ASP A 144 -10.95 -13.13 11.04
N GLN A 145 -9.66 -13.11 11.35
CA GLN A 145 -9.09 -12.18 12.33
C GLN A 145 -9.18 -10.71 11.88
N VAL A 146 -9.03 -10.45 10.59
CA VAL A 146 -9.20 -9.10 10.03
C VAL A 146 -10.66 -8.71 10.04
N PHE A 147 -11.58 -9.60 9.71
CA PHE A 147 -13.00 -9.35 9.80
C PHE A 147 -13.41 -8.99 11.24
N ASP A 148 -12.99 -9.78 12.23
CA ASP A 148 -13.22 -9.50 13.65
C ASP A 148 -12.61 -8.14 14.07
N LEU A 149 -11.45 -7.79 13.54
CA LEU A 149 -10.80 -6.50 13.81
C LEU A 149 -11.65 -5.35 13.26
N PHE A 150 -12.15 -5.45 12.04
CA PHE A 150 -12.97 -4.43 11.37
C PHE A 150 -14.29 -4.22 12.10
N ASP A 151 -14.96 -5.30 12.50
CA ASP A 151 -16.18 -5.25 13.30
C ASP A 151 -15.95 -4.52 14.64
N ARG A 152 -14.88 -4.88 15.38
CA ARG A 152 -14.50 -4.21 16.64
C ARG A 152 -14.14 -2.73 16.47
N LEU A 153 -13.68 -2.32 15.31
CA LEU A 153 -13.39 -0.92 14.99
C LEU A 153 -14.61 -0.15 14.52
N GLY A 154 -15.77 -0.82 14.38
CA GLY A 154 -17.02 -0.20 13.94
C GLY A 154 -17.04 0.11 12.44
N GLY A 155 -16.45 -0.76 11.63
CA GLY A 155 -16.50 -0.64 10.17
C GLY A 155 -17.95 -0.56 9.66
N ASN A 156 -18.19 0.31 8.68
CA ASN A 156 -19.48 0.38 7.99
C ASN A 156 -19.63 -0.75 6.97
N ASP A 157 -20.83 -0.92 6.40
CA ASP A 157 -21.14 -2.01 5.46
C ASP A 157 -20.16 -2.07 4.27
N GLN A 158 -19.71 -0.92 3.75
CA GLN A 158 -18.74 -0.86 2.65
C GLN A 158 -17.34 -1.27 3.10
N GLN A 159 -16.94 -0.91 4.31
CA GLN A 159 -15.65 -1.30 4.89
C GLN A 159 -15.62 -2.77 5.31
N MET A 160 -16.79 -3.35 5.65
CA MET A 160 -16.92 -4.77 5.96
C MET A 160 -16.96 -5.66 4.71
N ASP A 161 -17.36 -5.12 3.55
CA ASP A 161 -17.32 -5.81 2.24
C ASP A 161 -15.96 -5.59 1.56
N PHE A 162 -14.87 -5.77 2.31
CA PHE A 162 -13.53 -5.55 1.80
C PHE A 162 -13.08 -6.67 0.84
N PRO A 163 -12.54 -6.31 -0.34
CA PRO A 163 -11.94 -7.29 -1.22
C PRO A 163 -10.65 -7.86 -0.64
N THR A 164 -10.44 -9.17 -0.80
CA THR A 164 -9.25 -9.88 -0.35
C THR A 164 -8.47 -10.42 -1.54
N ILE A 165 -7.14 -10.35 -1.45
CA ILE A 165 -6.24 -10.97 -2.40
C ILE A 165 -5.07 -11.65 -1.67
N TYR A 166 -4.63 -12.77 -2.21
CA TYR A 166 -3.55 -13.59 -1.69
C TYR A 166 -2.28 -13.37 -2.49
N THR A 167 -1.15 -13.18 -1.80
CA THR A 167 0.11 -12.84 -2.46
C THR A 167 1.29 -13.56 -1.84
N SER A 168 2.31 -13.83 -2.66
CA SER A 168 3.69 -14.02 -2.23
C SER A 168 4.55 -12.92 -2.86
N ALA A 169 4.77 -11.85 -2.12
CA ALA A 169 5.61 -10.76 -2.59
C ALA A 169 7.04 -11.24 -2.91
N LEU A 170 7.56 -12.24 -2.19
CA LEU A 170 8.87 -12.82 -2.46
C LEU A 170 8.94 -13.46 -3.84
N ASN A 171 7.92 -14.27 -4.18
CA ASN A 171 7.85 -14.98 -5.46
C ASN A 171 7.26 -14.12 -6.59
N GLY A 172 6.65 -12.99 -6.27
CA GLY A 172 5.98 -12.13 -7.25
C GLY A 172 4.67 -12.72 -7.78
N THR A 173 3.94 -13.47 -6.95
CA THR A 173 2.70 -14.18 -7.33
C THR A 173 1.49 -13.61 -6.59
N SER A 174 0.32 -13.60 -7.24
CA SER A 174 -0.93 -13.13 -6.64
C SER A 174 -2.17 -13.84 -7.21
N GLY A 175 -3.27 -13.83 -6.45
CA GLY A 175 -4.53 -14.42 -6.88
C GLY A 175 -5.70 -14.07 -5.97
N LEU A 176 -6.90 -14.02 -6.52
CA LEU A 176 -8.15 -13.79 -5.77
C LEU A 176 -8.64 -15.06 -5.07
N ASP A 177 -8.12 -16.21 -5.45
CA ASP A 177 -8.46 -17.53 -4.94
C ASP A 177 -7.17 -18.30 -4.69
N LEU A 178 -7.06 -18.94 -3.53
CA LEU A 178 -5.89 -19.75 -3.14
C LEU A 178 -5.63 -20.94 -4.09
N GLU A 179 -6.66 -21.43 -4.77
CA GLU A 179 -6.54 -22.50 -5.76
C GLU A 179 -6.07 -21.99 -7.14
N LYS A 180 -6.08 -20.66 -7.35
CA LYS A 180 -5.79 -20.01 -8.63
C LYS A 180 -4.83 -18.83 -8.44
N ILE A 181 -3.65 -19.13 -7.96
CA ILE A 181 -2.57 -18.14 -7.86
C ILE A 181 -1.86 -18.02 -9.19
N GLU A 182 -1.79 -16.82 -9.73
CA GLU A 182 -1.06 -16.50 -10.95
C GLU A 182 0.42 -16.25 -10.65
N GLU A 183 1.28 -16.52 -11.63
CA GLU A 183 2.73 -16.40 -11.50
C GLU A 183 3.22 -14.94 -11.65
N ASP A 184 2.31 -13.98 -11.40
CA ASP A 184 2.61 -12.55 -11.49
C ASP A 184 1.72 -11.70 -10.56
N MET A 185 1.89 -10.37 -10.62
CA MET A 185 1.14 -9.39 -9.81
C MET A 185 -0.05 -8.76 -10.54
N SER A 186 -0.39 -9.24 -11.73
CA SER A 186 -1.53 -8.71 -12.51
C SER A 186 -2.84 -8.76 -11.75
N PRO A 187 -3.21 -9.86 -11.04
CA PRO A 187 -4.46 -9.92 -10.28
C PRO A 187 -4.58 -8.82 -9.22
N LEU A 188 -3.47 -8.48 -8.53
CA LEU A 188 -3.45 -7.39 -7.55
C LEU A 188 -3.65 -6.04 -8.23
N LEU A 189 -2.94 -5.77 -9.33
CA LEU A 189 -3.06 -4.50 -10.06
C LEU A 189 -4.47 -4.33 -10.67
N ASP A 190 -5.05 -5.39 -11.20
CA ASP A 190 -6.40 -5.39 -11.75
C ASP A 190 -7.47 -5.21 -10.67
N LEU A 191 -7.30 -5.86 -9.50
CA LEU A 191 -8.18 -5.65 -8.35
C LEU A 191 -8.16 -4.18 -7.89
N ILE A 192 -6.98 -3.60 -7.79
CA ILE A 192 -6.79 -2.21 -7.43
C ILE A 192 -7.58 -1.30 -8.39
N ILE A 193 -7.37 -1.42 -9.69
CA ILE A 193 -8.09 -0.62 -10.72
C ILE A 193 -9.60 -0.80 -10.61
N SER A 194 -10.07 -2.01 -10.31
CA SER A 194 -11.52 -2.31 -10.26
C SER A 194 -12.22 -1.80 -9.00
N LYS A 195 -11.49 -1.61 -7.89
CA LYS A 195 -12.06 -1.33 -6.57
C LYS A 195 -11.76 0.08 -6.04
N VAL A 196 -10.71 0.72 -6.53
CA VAL A 196 -10.37 2.07 -6.11
C VAL A 196 -11.08 3.08 -7.02
N ASN A 197 -11.85 3.97 -6.43
CA ASN A 197 -12.52 5.02 -7.17
C ASN A 197 -11.52 6.03 -7.73
N GLU A 198 -11.86 6.61 -8.87
CA GLU A 198 -11.14 7.78 -9.37
C GLU A 198 -11.31 8.96 -8.40
N PRO A 199 -10.26 9.79 -8.20
CA PRO A 199 -10.41 10.98 -7.37
C PRO A 199 -11.48 11.91 -7.95
N PRO A 200 -12.25 12.58 -7.10
CA PRO A 200 -13.24 13.56 -7.54
C PRO A 200 -12.52 14.80 -8.08
N VAL A 201 -12.26 14.82 -9.39
CA VAL A 201 -11.65 15.97 -10.06
C VAL A 201 -12.67 16.73 -10.91
N SER A 202 -12.65 18.05 -10.85
CA SER A 202 -13.41 18.93 -11.74
C SER A 202 -12.44 19.64 -12.68
N LEU A 203 -12.53 19.32 -13.97
CA LEU A 203 -11.69 19.97 -15.00
C LEU A 203 -12.11 21.41 -15.30
N GLU A 204 -13.33 21.78 -14.89
CA GLU A 204 -13.91 23.11 -15.13
C GLU A 204 -13.59 24.11 -14.00
N GLU A 205 -13.10 23.63 -12.86
CA GLU A 205 -12.77 24.48 -11.72
C GLU A 205 -11.34 25.00 -11.78
N PRO A 206 -11.02 26.13 -11.12
CA PRO A 206 -9.66 26.64 -11.02
C PRO A 206 -8.71 25.61 -10.40
N PHE A 207 -7.48 25.58 -10.88
CA PHE A 207 -6.44 24.70 -10.34
C PHE A 207 -6.24 24.94 -8.84
N GLN A 208 -6.30 23.87 -8.05
CA GLN A 208 -6.00 23.85 -6.62
C GLN A 208 -4.90 22.83 -6.33
N MET A 209 -3.98 23.17 -5.45
CA MET A 209 -2.89 22.28 -5.02
C MET A 209 -2.66 22.45 -3.53
N GLN A 210 -2.58 21.35 -2.81
CA GLN A 210 -2.20 21.33 -1.40
C GLN A 210 -0.72 20.99 -1.27
N ILE A 211 0.05 21.82 -0.56
CA ILE A 211 1.43 21.51 -0.19
C ILE A 211 1.39 20.57 1.01
N SER A 212 1.89 19.35 0.85
CA SER A 212 1.88 18.31 1.89
C SER A 212 3.21 18.14 2.61
N ALA A 213 4.31 18.56 1.99
CA ALA A 213 5.65 18.55 2.56
C ALA A 213 6.44 19.77 2.13
N LEU A 214 7.39 20.19 2.97
CA LEU A 214 8.35 21.23 2.63
C LEU A 214 9.76 20.63 2.66
N ASP A 215 10.52 20.92 1.64
CA ASP A 215 11.94 20.63 1.58
C ASP A 215 12.73 21.91 1.35
N SER A 216 14.05 21.87 1.52
CA SER A 216 14.91 23.03 1.29
C SER A 216 16.16 22.62 0.55
N ASN A 217 16.51 23.40 -0.46
CA ASN A 217 17.73 23.23 -1.21
C ASN A 217 18.51 24.55 -1.20
N SER A 218 19.83 24.50 -0.99
CA SER A 218 20.68 25.69 -0.93
C SER A 218 20.71 26.52 -2.23
N TYR A 219 20.30 25.90 -3.35
CA TYR A 219 20.32 26.55 -4.67
C TYR A 219 18.95 27.14 -5.06
N VAL A 220 17.85 26.40 -4.82
CA VAL A 220 16.49 26.83 -5.21
C VAL A 220 15.65 27.35 -4.06
N GLY A 221 16.13 27.27 -2.82
CA GLY A 221 15.39 27.68 -1.64
C GLY A 221 14.38 26.65 -1.14
N VAL A 222 13.24 27.10 -0.67
CA VAL A 222 12.16 26.23 -0.17
C VAL A 222 11.39 25.64 -1.34
N ILE A 223 11.17 24.32 -1.28
CA ILE A 223 10.43 23.52 -2.26
C ILE A 223 9.18 23.00 -1.54
N GLY A 224 8.01 23.12 -2.17
CA GLY A 224 6.75 22.60 -1.70
C GLY A 224 6.18 21.56 -2.64
#